data_a3a6c8c4e620ddc8f0cd27e8c3b2a337
#
_entry.id   a3a6c8c4e620ddc8f0cd27e8c3b2a337
#
_cell.length_a   1.000
_cell.length_b   1.000
_cell.length_c   1.000
_cell.angle_alpha   90.00
_cell.angle_beta   90.00
_cell.angle_gamma   90.00
#
_symmetry.space_group_name_H-M   'P 1'
#
loop_
_entity.id
_entity.type
_entity.pdbx_description
1 polymer ?
#
loop_
_entity_poly.entity_id
_entity_poly.type
_entity_poly.pdbx_seq_one_letter_code
_entity_poly.pdbx_strand_id
1 'polypeptide(L)'
;MATLNKVMLMGRLTGDPEQKTLQSGSEVASFRMAVGRGKKNRETGQWENDPNPLYIDCEAFARPDARRNLPAVIGQYAKKGDQLYVEGRLQFDQWEKDGQKRSKHKIVVDNIEFLGGTSGGSTGGHQRAQPDETDYPAPVGAGSGIDIPF
;
A
#
# COMPACT_ATOMS: atom_id res chain seq x y z
N MET A 1 -20.84 -15.80 15.67
CA MET A 1 -20.40 -14.38 15.73
C MET A 1 -19.76 -14.01 14.40
N ALA A 2 -20.28 -12.99 13.73
CA ALA A 2 -19.65 -12.48 12.50
C ALA A 2 -18.45 -11.62 12.87
N THR A 3 -17.33 -11.86 12.22
CA THR A 3 -16.08 -11.10 12.42
C THR A 3 -15.54 -10.63 11.09
N LEU A 4 -15.04 -9.41 11.05
CA LEU A 4 -14.34 -8.84 9.89
C LEU A 4 -13.01 -8.24 10.35
N ASN A 5 -11.94 -8.65 9.70
CA ASN A 5 -10.62 -8.07 9.91
C ASN A 5 -9.93 -7.93 8.54
N LYS A 6 -10.06 -6.76 7.94
CA LYS A 6 -9.51 -6.43 6.63
C LYS A 6 -8.79 -5.09 6.70
N VAL A 7 -7.56 -5.07 6.21
CA VAL A 7 -6.73 -3.87 6.11
C VAL A 7 -6.29 -3.69 4.66
N MET A 8 -6.37 -2.48 4.17
CA MET A 8 -5.93 -2.07 2.83
C MET A 8 -5.10 -0.80 2.97
N LEU A 9 -3.85 -0.84 2.58
CA LEU A 9 -2.92 0.28 2.69
C LEU A 9 -2.12 0.49 1.41
N MET A 10 -1.88 1.75 1.09
CA MET A 10 -0.88 2.16 0.12
C MET A 10 0.25 2.89 0.84
N GLY A 11 1.48 2.52 0.57
CA GLY A 11 2.62 3.15 1.21
C GLY A 11 3.92 2.83 0.51
N ARG A 12 5.02 3.29 1.12
CA ARG A 12 6.37 3.04 0.61
C ARG A 12 7.15 2.15 1.57
N LEU A 13 7.94 1.27 0.99
CA LEU A 13 8.90 0.46 1.76
C LEU A 13 9.97 1.36 2.40
N THR A 14 10.19 1.18 3.69
CA THR A 14 11.21 1.92 4.44
C THR A 14 12.58 1.27 4.40
N GLY A 15 12.64 0.02 3.97
CA GLY A 15 13.86 -0.79 3.81
C GLY A 15 13.58 -1.94 2.85
N ASP A 16 14.64 -2.67 2.48
CA ASP A 16 14.51 -3.87 1.68
C ASP A 16 13.80 -4.97 2.48
N PRO A 17 12.93 -5.78 1.85
CA PRO A 17 12.28 -6.91 2.52
C PRO A 17 13.29 -7.96 2.96
N GLU A 18 13.03 -8.55 4.11
CA GLU A 18 13.77 -9.72 4.61
C GLU A 18 13.00 -10.99 4.30
N GLN A 19 13.67 -11.97 3.70
CA GLN A 19 13.12 -13.31 3.48
C GLN A 19 13.71 -14.29 4.46
N LYS A 20 12.86 -15.19 4.97
CA LYS A 20 13.27 -16.29 5.85
C LYS A 20 12.47 -17.55 5.49
N THR A 21 13.15 -18.69 5.58
CA THR A 21 12.48 -20.00 5.51
C THR A 21 12.37 -20.55 6.92
N LEU A 22 11.15 -20.89 7.31
CA LEU A 22 10.86 -21.49 8.61
C LEU A 22 11.23 -22.98 8.60
N GLN A 23 11.35 -23.56 9.79
CA GLN A 23 11.63 -25.02 9.95
C GLN A 23 10.53 -25.89 9.31
N SER A 24 9.31 -25.37 9.20
CA SER A 24 8.19 -26.03 8.51
C SER A 24 8.31 -26.06 6.99
N GLY A 25 9.34 -25.41 6.41
CA GLY A 25 9.48 -25.17 4.98
C GLY A 25 8.65 -24.01 4.45
N SER A 26 7.88 -23.35 5.28
CA SER A 26 7.13 -22.14 4.91
C SER A 26 8.08 -20.95 4.73
N GLU A 27 7.84 -20.15 3.70
CA GLU A 27 8.59 -18.93 3.47
C GLU A 27 7.87 -17.73 4.09
N VAL A 28 8.64 -16.78 4.57
CA VAL A 28 8.16 -15.51 5.12
C VAL A 28 8.95 -14.36 4.52
N ALA A 29 8.25 -13.33 4.06
CA ALA A 29 8.84 -12.04 3.76
C ALA A 29 8.34 -11.01 4.75
N SER A 30 9.26 -10.32 5.42
CA SER A 30 8.97 -9.26 6.38
C SER A 30 9.45 -7.93 5.81
N PHE A 31 8.60 -6.91 5.90
CA PHE A 31 8.93 -5.57 5.45
C PHE A 31 8.18 -4.52 6.26
N ARG A 32 8.64 -3.29 6.23
CA ARG A 32 8.01 -2.16 6.90
C ARG A 32 7.59 -1.11 5.91
N MET A 33 6.37 -0.62 6.06
CA MET A 33 5.81 0.43 5.21
C MET A 33 5.64 1.73 5.98
N ALA A 34 5.83 2.84 5.28
CA ALA A 34 5.41 4.16 5.69
C ALA A 34 4.18 4.55 4.87
N VAL A 35 3.08 4.78 5.56
CA VAL A 35 1.82 5.25 4.96
C VAL A 35 1.65 6.72 5.32
N GLY A 36 1.78 7.58 4.31
CA GLY A 36 1.60 9.01 4.47
C GLY A 36 0.12 9.36 4.69
N ARG A 37 -0.11 10.46 5.34
CA ARG A 37 -1.43 11.07 5.45
C ARG A 37 -1.35 12.56 5.20
N GLY A 38 -2.41 13.11 4.59
CA GLY A 38 -2.56 14.54 4.45
C GLY A 38 -3.07 15.17 5.74
N LYS A 39 -2.56 16.36 6.06
CA LYS A 39 -3.04 17.20 7.14
C LYS A 39 -3.34 18.59 6.60
N LYS A 40 -4.52 19.10 6.91
CA LYS A 40 -4.86 20.48 6.53
C LYS A 40 -4.18 21.44 7.50
N ASN A 41 -3.36 22.33 6.95
CA ASN A 41 -2.79 23.43 7.72
C ASN A 41 -3.91 24.42 8.07
N ARG A 42 -4.09 24.70 9.36
CA ARG A 42 -5.17 25.56 9.85
C ARG A 42 -4.93 27.05 9.56
N GLU A 43 -3.67 27.43 9.39
CA GLU A 43 -3.29 28.82 9.13
C GLU A 43 -3.37 29.17 7.64
N THR A 44 -2.85 28.27 6.78
CA THR A 44 -2.81 28.50 5.33
C THR A 44 -4.01 27.92 4.58
N GLY A 45 -4.75 26.99 5.21
CA GLY A 45 -5.84 26.27 4.58
C GLY A 45 -5.40 25.21 3.56
N GLN A 46 -4.12 25.05 3.32
CA GLN A 46 -3.55 24.12 2.36
C GLN A 46 -3.37 22.72 2.95
N TRP A 47 -3.40 21.71 2.07
CA TRP A 47 -3.06 20.34 2.45
C TRP A 47 -1.56 20.13 2.40
N GLU A 48 -1.01 19.67 3.49
CA GLU A 48 0.41 19.35 3.67
C GLU A 48 0.56 17.87 4.04
N ASN A 49 1.74 17.32 3.78
CA ASN A 49 2.05 15.99 4.28
C ASN A 49 2.31 16.04 5.79
N ASP A 50 1.64 15.16 6.53
CA ASP A 50 1.93 15.00 7.96
C ASP A 50 3.38 14.49 8.12
N PRO A 51 4.21 15.15 8.95
CA PRO A 51 5.58 14.70 9.22
C PRO A 51 5.63 13.35 9.94
N ASN A 52 4.50 12.88 10.50
CA ASN A 52 4.40 11.61 11.21
C ASN A 52 3.56 10.61 10.41
N PRO A 53 4.13 9.90 9.44
CA PRO A 53 3.42 8.85 8.71
C PRO A 53 3.16 7.65 9.64
N LEU A 54 2.20 6.82 9.25
CA LEU A 54 2.00 5.53 9.88
C LEU A 54 3.12 4.58 9.45
N TYR A 55 3.89 4.09 10.41
CA TYR A 55 4.82 2.98 10.18
C TYR A 55 4.19 1.68 10.63
N ILE A 56 4.14 0.69 9.76
CA ILE A 56 3.53 -0.61 10.04
C ILE A 56 4.40 -1.75 9.50
N ASP A 57 4.57 -2.78 10.33
CA ASP A 57 5.24 -4.01 9.93
C ASP A 57 4.27 -4.92 9.19
N CYS A 58 4.73 -5.52 8.11
CA CYS A 58 3.99 -6.43 7.26
C CYS A 58 4.74 -7.75 7.11
N GLU A 59 4.01 -8.85 7.14
CA GLU A 59 4.55 -10.19 6.93
C GLU A 59 3.69 -10.95 5.93
N ALA A 60 4.33 -11.48 4.90
CA ALA A 60 3.70 -12.37 3.93
C ALA A 60 4.20 -13.79 4.14
N PHE A 61 3.31 -14.76 4.14
CA PHE A 61 3.60 -16.17 4.34
C PHE A 61 3.22 -16.97 3.09
N ALA A 62 4.02 -17.97 2.77
CA ALA A 62 3.67 -18.98 1.80
C ALA A 62 3.98 -20.37 2.36
N ARG A 63 3.03 -21.28 2.21
CA ARG A 63 3.26 -22.71 2.48
C ARG A 63 4.08 -23.32 1.34
N PRO A 64 4.79 -24.43 1.58
CA PRO A 64 5.59 -25.10 0.55
C PRO A 64 4.81 -25.50 -0.70
N ASP A 65 3.50 -25.75 -0.54
CA ASP A 65 2.56 -26.17 -1.58
C ASP A 65 1.70 -25.02 -2.15
N ALA A 66 1.98 -23.79 -1.76
CA ALA A 66 1.20 -22.64 -2.20
C ALA A 66 1.40 -22.36 -3.70
N ARG A 67 0.30 -22.21 -4.43
CA ARG A 67 0.34 -21.85 -5.86
C ARG A 67 0.96 -20.47 -6.11
N ARG A 68 0.82 -19.56 -5.16
CA ARG A 68 1.40 -18.22 -5.22
C ARG A 68 2.34 -18.04 -4.03
N ASN A 69 3.61 -17.85 -4.33
CA ASN A 69 4.63 -17.57 -3.32
C ASN A 69 4.82 -16.06 -3.20
N LEU A 70 4.00 -15.40 -2.37
CA LEU A 70 4.11 -13.97 -2.10
C LEU A 70 5.48 -13.58 -1.54
N PRO A 71 6.05 -14.29 -0.54
CA PRO A 71 7.39 -14.00 -0.04
C PRO A 71 8.45 -13.95 -1.13
N ALA A 72 8.45 -14.91 -2.06
CA ALA A 72 9.40 -14.93 -3.17
C ALA A 72 9.21 -13.73 -4.11
N VAL A 73 7.98 -13.37 -4.45
CA VAL A 73 7.67 -12.20 -5.27
C VAL A 73 8.14 -10.92 -4.59
N ILE A 74 7.85 -10.76 -3.31
CA ILE A 74 8.28 -9.60 -2.52
C ILE A 74 9.80 -9.49 -2.49
N GLY A 75 10.50 -10.58 -2.16
CA GLY A 75 11.95 -10.58 -2.09
C GLY A 75 12.66 -10.35 -3.42
N GLN A 76 12.04 -10.77 -4.52
CA GLN A 76 12.61 -10.60 -5.86
C GLN A 76 12.41 -9.20 -6.43
N TYR A 77 11.26 -8.58 -6.22
CA TYR A 77 10.86 -7.37 -6.91
C TYR A 77 10.77 -6.12 -6.01
N ALA A 78 10.53 -6.30 -4.71
CA ALA A 78 10.35 -5.17 -3.81
C ALA A 78 11.68 -4.66 -3.26
N LYS A 79 11.85 -3.33 -3.26
CA LYS A 79 13.04 -2.64 -2.74
C LYS A 79 12.63 -1.45 -1.90
N LYS A 80 13.56 -0.99 -1.06
CA LYS A 80 13.39 0.26 -0.30
C LYS A 80 12.94 1.40 -1.21
N GLY A 81 11.90 2.10 -0.81
CA GLY A 81 11.34 3.24 -1.53
C GLY A 81 10.23 2.89 -2.52
N ASP A 82 10.05 1.62 -2.87
CA ASP A 82 8.97 1.19 -3.75
C ASP A 82 7.61 1.46 -3.13
N GLN A 83 6.67 1.86 -3.97
CA GLN A 83 5.29 2.07 -3.56
C GLN A 83 4.50 0.79 -3.77
N LEU A 84 3.85 0.33 -2.72
CA LEU A 84 3.05 -0.89 -2.71
C LEU A 84 1.63 -0.60 -2.24
N TYR A 85 0.70 -1.32 -2.83
CA TYR A 85 -0.62 -1.57 -2.28
C TYR A 85 -0.60 -2.94 -1.58
N VAL A 86 -1.10 -3.00 -0.36
CA VAL A 86 -1.13 -4.19 0.49
C VAL A 86 -2.53 -4.42 0.99
N GLU A 87 -3.01 -5.64 0.85
CA GLU A 87 -4.22 -6.14 1.51
C GLU A 87 -3.85 -7.24 2.49
N GLY A 88 -4.54 -7.27 3.61
CA GLY A 88 -4.34 -8.29 4.61
C GLY A 88 -5.24 -8.12 5.82
N ARG A 89 -4.83 -8.69 6.92
CA ARG A 89 -5.49 -8.58 8.21
C ARG A 89 -4.54 -8.04 9.27
N LEU A 90 -5.09 -7.30 10.22
CA LEU A 90 -4.33 -6.82 11.37
C LEU A 90 -4.16 -7.96 12.37
N GLN A 91 -2.94 -8.18 12.80
CA GLN A 91 -2.59 -9.16 13.83
C GLN A 91 -1.90 -8.46 14.99
N PHE A 92 -2.27 -8.88 16.18
CA PHE A 92 -1.66 -8.43 17.42
C PHE A 92 -0.79 -9.56 17.99
N ASP A 93 0.49 -9.28 18.16
CA ASP A 93 1.47 -10.19 18.74
C ASP A 93 1.86 -9.70 20.14
N GLN A 94 1.92 -10.63 21.09
CA GLN A 94 2.46 -10.40 22.42
C GLN A 94 3.57 -11.41 22.70
N TRP A 95 4.65 -10.94 23.28
CA TRP A 95 5.74 -11.79 23.73
C TRP A 95 6.38 -11.21 24.98
N GLU A 96 7.14 -12.04 25.66
CA GLU A 96 7.94 -11.63 26.80
C GLU A 96 9.43 -11.67 26.44
N LYS A 97 10.13 -10.59 26.73
CA LYS A 97 11.58 -10.48 26.53
C LYS A 97 12.19 -9.79 27.75
N ASP A 98 13.20 -10.44 28.35
CA ASP A 98 13.91 -9.92 29.52
C ASP A 98 12.96 -9.58 30.70
N GLY A 99 11.94 -10.41 30.95
CA GLY A 99 10.95 -10.20 31.99
C GLY A 99 9.94 -9.10 31.71
N GLN A 100 9.98 -8.48 30.52
CA GLN A 100 9.05 -7.44 30.09
C GLN A 100 8.08 -7.95 29.03
N LYS A 101 6.80 -7.68 29.23
CA LYS A 101 5.78 -7.93 28.21
C LYS A 101 5.89 -6.88 27.10
N ARG A 102 5.98 -7.36 25.89
CA ARG A 102 6.01 -6.53 24.68
C ARG A 102 4.86 -6.90 23.76
N SER A 103 4.41 -5.95 22.99
CA SER A 103 3.37 -6.17 22.01
C SER A 103 3.60 -5.33 20.78
N LYS A 104 3.11 -5.81 19.65
CA LYS A 104 3.07 -5.05 18.40
C LYS A 104 1.88 -5.44 17.56
N HIS A 105 1.42 -4.51 16.75
CA HIS A 105 0.51 -4.77 15.65
C HIS A 105 1.29 -4.93 14.36
N LYS A 106 0.88 -5.89 13.54
CA LYS A 106 1.44 -6.12 12.21
C LYS A 106 0.32 -6.49 11.24
N ILE A 107 0.59 -6.38 9.96
CA ILE A 107 -0.31 -6.84 8.92
C ILE A 107 0.17 -8.19 8.39
N VAL A 108 -0.69 -9.18 8.43
CA VAL A 108 -0.48 -10.43 7.69
C VAL A 108 -1.04 -10.22 6.30
N VAL A 109 -0.15 -10.27 5.31
CA VAL A 109 -0.44 -9.89 3.93
C VAL A 109 -1.08 -11.05 3.18
N ASP A 110 -2.22 -10.77 2.56
CA ASP A 110 -2.93 -11.71 1.69
C ASP A 110 -2.70 -11.42 0.21
N ASN A 111 -2.51 -10.15 -0.15
CA ASN A 111 -2.24 -9.70 -1.51
C ASN A 111 -1.39 -8.43 -1.54
N ILE A 112 -0.59 -8.28 -2.61
CA ILE A 112 0.16 -7.05 -2.89
C ILE A 112 0.07 -6.67 -4.36
N GLU A 113 0.20 -5.38 -4.63
CA GLU A 113 0.37 -4.82 -5.96
C GLU A 113 1.48 -3.77 -5.95
N PHE A 114 2.32 -3.80 -6.97
CA PHE A 114 3.37 -2.81 -7.15
C PHE A 114 2.79 -1.60 -7.89
N LEU A 115 2.86 -0.44 -7.26
CA LEU A 115 2.30 0.82 -7.78
C LEU A 115 3.39 1.65 -8.48
N GLY A 116 3.94 1.12 -9.57
CA GLY A 116 4.89 1.84 -10.39
C GLY A 116 6.19 2.20 -9.68
N GLY A 117 7.17 1.35 -9.79
CA GLY A 117 8.57 1.71 -9.57
C GLY A 117 9.11 2.32 -10.85
N THR A 118 9.36 3.60 -10.88
CA THR A 118 10.32 4.17 -11.83
C THR A 118 11.70 3.83 -11.32
N SER A 119 12.12 2.62 -11.51
CA SER A 119 13.54 2.30 -11.43
C SER A 119 14.10 2.25 -12.84
N GLY A 120 14.80 3.29 -13.18
CA GLY A 120 15.93 3.26 -14.07
C GLY A 120 15.69 2.87 -15.53
N GLY A 121 15.66 3.87 -16.40
CA GLY A 121 16.34 3.80 -17.67
C GLY A 121 15.75 2.88 -18.74
N SER A 122 14.83 3.39 -19.52
CA SER A 122 14.85 3.15 -20.95
C SER A 122 14.23 4.35 -21.66
N THR A 123 15.09 5.11 -22.27
CA THR A 123 14.78 6.07 -23.33
C THR A 123 14.03 5.35 -24.45
N GLY A 124 12.73 5.53 -24.45
CA GLY A 124 11.86 5.19 -25.56
C GLY A 124 10.83 6.29 -25.68
N GLY A 125 11.15 7.29 -26.49
CA GLY A 125 10.23 8.37 -26.82
C GLY A 125 8.97 7.82 -27.46
N HIS A 126 7.89 7.86 -26.72
CA HIS A 126 6.56 7.89 -27.30
C HIS A 126 6.10 9.33 -27.21
N GLN A 127 6.23 10.03 -28.33
CA GLN A 127 5.49 11.26 -28.56
C GLN A 127 4.02 11.00 -28.28
N ARG A 128 3.56 11.60 -27.20
CA ARG A 128 2.14 11.71 -26.94
C ARG A 128 1.57 12.58 -28.04
N ALA A 129 0.86 11.96 -28.95
CA ALA A 129 -0.01 12.69 -29.86
C ALA A 129 -0.96 13.54 -29.01
N GLN A 130 -0.92 14.85 -29.18
CA GLN A 130 -1.94 15.74 -28.66
C GLN A 130 -3.26 15.30 -29.27
N PRO A 131 -4.32 15.11 -28.45
CA PRO A 131 -5.65 15.03 -29.01
C PRO A 131 -6.00 16.39 -29.60
N ASP A 132 -6.40 16.39 -30.86
CA ASP A 132 -6.96 17.52 -31.58
C ASP A 132 -8.14 18.11 -30.78
N GLU A 133 -8.01 19.38 -30.51
CA GLU A 133 -9.00 20.18 -29.79
C GLU A 133 -10.09 20.63 -30.78
N THR A 134 -10.92 19.68 -31.23
CA THR A 134 -12.15 20.01 -31.96
C THR A 134 -13.07 18.79 -31.95
N ASP A 135 -13.93 18.69 -30.99
CA ASP A 135 -15.34 18.27 -31.10
C ASP A 135 -15.97 18.03 -29.71
N TYR A 136 -16.29 19.08 -29.01
CA TYR A 136 -17.29 19.03 -27.95
C TYR A 136 -18.51 19.83 -28.45
N PRO A 137 -19.65 19.18 -28.65
CA PRO A 137 -20.89 19.93 -28.87
C PRO A 137 -21.22 20.73 -27.60
N ALA A 138 -21.56 22.00 -27.80
CA ALA A 138 -21.95 22.94 -26.75
C ALA A 138 -23.11 22.37 -25.91
N PRO A 139 -23.13 22.65 -24.59
CA PRO A 139 -24.26 22.25 -23.75
C PRO A 139 -25.51 23.00 -24.16
N VAL A 140 -26.51 22.24 -24.63
CA VAL A 140 -27.87 22.77 -24.82
C VAL A 140 -28.45 23.13 -23.47
N GLY A 141 -28.99 24.33 -23.46
CA GLY A 141 -29.41 25.11 -22.36
C GLY A 141 -30.34 24.53 -21.31
N ALA A 142 -30.27 25.25 -20.26
CA ALA A 142 -31.15 25.40 -19.12
C ALA A 142 -32.52 24.73 -19.18
N GLY A 143 -32.78 23.91 -18.17
CA GLY A 143 -34.13 23.44 -17.86
C GLY A 143 -34.20 22.91 -16.44
N SER A 144 -34.76 23.75 -15.58
CA SER A 144 -35.48 23.44 -14.35
C SER A 144 -34.83 22.57 -13.27
N GLY A 145 -34.68 23.23 -12.13
CA GLY A 145 -34.27 22.73 -10.86
C GLY A 145 -34.89 21.40 -10.44
N ILE A 146 -34.02 20.53 -9.98
CA ILE A 146 -34.42 19.46 -9.08
C ILE A 146 -33.82 19.83 -7.74
N ASP A 147 -34.69 20.32 -6.87
CA ASP A 147 -34.39 20.52 -5.47
C ASP A 147 -34.20 19.16 -4.82
N ILE A 148 -33.00 18.87 -4.35
CA ILE A 148 -32.73 17.65 -3.59
C ILE A 148 -32.75 18.07 -2.12
N PRO A 149 -33.76 17.67 -1.32
CA PRO A 149 -33.76 17.96 0.10
C PRO A 149 -32.78 17.02 0.80
N PHE A 150 -31.86 17.60 1.51
CA PHE A 150 -31.06 16.90 2.51
C PHE A 150 -31.78 16.88 3.84
#